data_b1f31b73a9468eb14e74248f7eacd834
#
_entry.id   b1f31b73a9468eb14e74248f7eacd834
#
_cell.length_a   1.000
_cell.length_b   1.000
_cell.length_c   1.000
_cell.angle_alpha   90.00
_cell.angle_beta   90.00
_cell.angle_gamma   90.00
#
_symmetry.space_group_name_H-M   'P 1'
#
loop_
_entity.id
_entity.type
_entity.pdbx_description
1 polymer ?
#
loop_
_entity_poly.entity_id
_entity_poly.type
_entity_poly.pdbx_seq_one_letter_code
_entity_poly.pdbx_strand_id
1 'polypeptide(L)'
;MTNCSTNVTVKEGDDLECLCYDTRGDPSPRALWYKDGNNVGEPKYLKKILSLKNMSKEDAGNYSCLVNNTVFEDVKQIEIQVQ
;
A
#
# COMPACT_ATOMS: atom_id res chain seq x y z
N MET A 1 2.60 -7.17 4.34
CA MET A 1 1.21 -7.48 4.76
C MET A 1 0.36 -6.23 4.68
N THR A 2 -0.88 -6.36 4.31
CA THR A 2 -1.81 -5.23 4.22
C THR A 2 -3.19 -5.68 4.65
N ASN A 3 -3.99 -4.72 5.16
CA ASN A 3 -5.38 -4.99 5.55
C ASN A 3 -6.35 -4.88 4.36
N CYS A 4 -5.88 -4.45 3.19
CA CYS A 4 -6.73 -4.36 2.01
C CYS A 4 -6.74 -5.68 1.24
N SER A 5 -7.85 -5.96 0.57
CA SER A 5 -7.98 -7.13 -0.29
C SER A 5 -7.11 -7.00 -1.54
N THR A 6 -6.85 -8.12 -2.20
CA THR A 6 -6.09 -8.12 -3.46
C THR A 6 -6.79 -7.30 -4.54
N ASN A 7 -8.11 -7.26 -4.52
CA ASN A 7 -8.91 -6.44 -5.44
C ASN A 7 -9.85 -5.56 -4.62
N VAL A 8 -9.79 -4.26 -4.87
CA VAL A 8 -10.60 -3.28 -4.16
C VAL A 8 -11.32 -2.44 -5.20
N THR A 9 -12.63 -2.26 -5.03
CA THR A 9 -13.44 -1.39 -5.88
C THR A 9 -14.06 -0.31 -5.01
N VAL A 10 -13.85 0.95 -5.41
CA VAL A 10 -14.42 2.11 -4.71
C VAL A 10 -15.17 2.99 -5.69
N LYS A 11 -16.04 3.84 -5.18
CA LYS A 11 -16.75 4.84 -5.99
C LYS A 11 -15.97 6.13 -6.02
N GLU A 12 -16.06 6.88 -7.13
CA GLU A 12 -15.48 8.21 -7.19
C GLU A 12 -15.98 9.06 -6.01
N GLY A 13 -15.06 9.80 -5.42
CA GLY A 13 -15.38 10.66 -4.28
C GLY A 13 -15.18 9.99 -2.93
N ASP A 14 -15.09 8.65 -2.89
CA ASP A 14 -14.86 7.93 -1.65
C ASP A 14 -13.40 8.00 -1.24
N ASP A 15 -13.16 7.72 0.05
CA ASP A 15 -11.83 7.63 0.62
C ASP A 15 -11.45 6.18 0.83
N LEU A 16 -10.15 5.89 0.77
CA LEU A 16 -9.62 4.55 1.02
C LEU A 16 -8.32 4.67 1.80
N GLU A 17 -8.19 3.82 2.82
CA GLU A 17 -6.93 3.70 3.55
C GLU A 17 -6.49 2.24 3.55
N CYS A 18 -5.25 2.01 3.16
CA CYS A 18 -4.64 0.68 3.20
C CYS A 18 -3.37 0.74 4.03
N LEU A 19 -3.24 -0.20 4.95
CA LEU A 19 -2.09 -0.27 5.83
C LEU A 19 -1.08 -1.27 5.26
N CYS A 20 0.17 -0.86 5.16
CA CYS A 20 1.28 -1.73 4.77
C CYS A 20 2.15 -1.95 6.00
N TYR A 21 2.27 -3.20 6.46
CA TYR A 21 2.95 -3.50 7.71
C TYR A 21 3.45 -4.94 7.75
N ASP A 22 4.30 -5.20 8.75
CA ASP A 22 4.70 -6.56 9.08
C ASP A 22 4.93 -6.65 10.58
N THR A 23 4.65 -7.82 11.15
CA THR A 23 4.84 -8.08 12.57
C THR A 23 6.21 -8.65 12.91
N ARG A 24 6.99 -9.03 11.91
CA ARG A 24 8.37 -9.47 12.10
C ARG A 24 9.22 -8.24 12.36
N GLY A 25 9.80 -8.15 13.53
CA GLY A 25 10.28 -6.88 14.01
C GLY A 25 11.77 -6.69 14.22
N ASP A 26 12.63 -7.63 13.84
CA ASP A 26 14.05 -7.50 14.17
C ASP A 26 14.93 -7.86 12.97
N PRO A 27 15.66 -6.89 12.40
CA PRO A 27 15.55 -5.44 12.65
C PRO A 27 14.24 -4.87 12.14
N SER A 28 13.85 -3.70 12.66
CA SER A 28 12.59 -3.06 12.28
C SER A 28 12.49 -2.90 10.77
N PRO A 29 11.43 -3.42 10.14
CA PRO A 29 11.29 -3.33 8.69
C PRO A 29 10.83 -1.95 8.25
N ARG A 30 11.13 -1.61 6.99
CA ARG A 30 10.60 -0.42 6.35
C ARG A 30 9.41 -0.81 5.48
N ALA A 31 8.38 0.03 5.51
CA ALA A 31 7.18 -0.16 4.71
C ALA A 31 7.08 0.94 3.66
N LEU A 32 6.76 0.54 2.44
CA LEU A 32 6.65 1.44 1.29
C LEU A 32 5.41 1.09 0.49
N TRP A 33 4.85 2.09 -0.18
CA TRP A 33 3.81 1.89 -1.17
C TRP A 33 4.31 2.30 -2.54
N TYR A 34 3.91 1.54 -3.55
CA TYR A 34 4.15 1.87 -4.96
C TYR A 34 2.83 1.87 -5.70
N LYS A 35 2.73 2.72 -6.72
CA LYS A 35 1.62 2.71 -7.66
C LYS A 35 2.19 2.56 -9.06
N ASP A 36 1.82 1.48 -9.76
CA ASP A 36 2.29 1.18 -11.12
C ASP A 36 3.82 1.29 -11.23
N GLY A 37 4.52 0.85 -10.17
CA GLY A 37 5.97 0.85 -10.12
C GLY A 37 6.62 2.13 -9.62
N ASN A 38 5.83 3.17 -9.30
CA ASN A 38 6.35 4.44 -8.82
C ASN A 38 6.11 4.59 -7.32
N ASN A 39 7.07 5.18 -6.61
CA ASN A 39 6.94 5.41 -5.17
C ASN A 39 5.76 6.32 -4.85
N VAL A 40 5.05 5.96 -3.78
CA VAL A 40 3.99 6.79 -3.23
C VAL A 40 4.46 7.26 -1.84
N GLY A 41 5.05 8.44 -1.78
CA GLY A 41 5.56 8.99 -0.54
C GLY A 41 6.89 8.38 -0.12
N GLU A 42 7.24 8.55 1.14
CA GLU A 42 8.50 8.10 1.71
C GLU A 42 8.31 6.82 2.51
N PRO A 43 9.36 5.97 2.60
CA PRO A 43 9.28 4.79 3.44
C PRO A 43 9.15 5.17 4.92
N LYS A 44 8.46 4.32 5.67
CA LYS A 44 8.32 4.47 7.11
C LYS A 44 8.64 3.17 7.80
N TYR A 45 9.19 3.25 9.01
CA TYR A 45 9.47 2.05 9.78
C TYR A 45 8.20 1.44 10.34
N LEU A 46 8.13 0.13 10.31
CA LEU A 46 7.08 -0.73 10.87
C LEU A 46 5.80 -0.72 10.06
N LYS A 47 5.26 0.43 9.70
CA LYS A 47 4.03 0.51 8.94
C LYS A 47 3.93 1.82 8.17
N LYS A 48 3.21 1.75 7.06
CA LYS A 48 2.89 2.94 6.28
C LYS A 48 1.46 2.85 5.79
N ILE A 49 0.72 3.95 5.94
CA ILE A 49 -0.67 4.04 5.50
C ILE A 49 -0.72 4.66 4.11
N LEU A 50 -1.38 3.96 3.18
CA LEU A 50 -1.76 4.52 1.89
C LEU A 50 -3.12 5.19 2.09
N SER A 51 -3.15 6.51 2.03
CA SER A 51 -4.37 7.29 2.23
C SER A 51 -4.76 7.97 0.94
N LEU A 52 -5.90 7.57 0.38
CA LEU A 52 -6.44 8.11 -0.85
C LEU A 52 -7.77 8.78 -0.53
N LYS A 53 -7.81 10.11 -0.72
CA LYS A 53 -8.98 10.91 -0.38
C LYS A 53 -9.66 11.41 -1.64
N ASN A 54 -11.00 11.46 -1.63
CA ASN A 54 -11.79 11.98 -2.73
C ASN A 54 -11.33 11.36 -4.05
N MET A 55 -11.39 10.04 -4.12
CA MET A 55 -10.77 9.28 -5.20
C MET A 55 -11.40 9.58 -6.56
N SER A 56 -10.56 9.68 -7.56
CA SER A 56 -10.97 9.79 -8.95
C SER A 56 -10.52 8.54 -9.72
N LYS A 57 -10.92 8.44 -10.98
CA LYS A 57 -10.52 7.29 -11.81
C LYS A 57 -9.01 7.22 -12.02
N GLU A 58 -8.32 8.35 -11.86
CA GLU A 58 -6.87 8.39 -11.97
C GLU A 58 -6.19 7.66 -10.79
N ASP A 59 -6.89 7.48 -9.69
CA ASP A 59 -6.36 6.75 -8.54
C ASP A 59 -6.42 5.24 -8.73
N ALA A 60 -7.10 4.75 -9.74
CA ALA A 60 -7.12 3.33 -10.06
C ALA A 60 -5.75 2.88 -10.54
N GLY A 61 -5.41 1.62 -10.26
CA GLY A 61 -4.15 1.04 -10.71
C GLY A 61 -3.69 -0.10 -9.84
N ASN A 62 -2.46 -0.53 -10.11
CA ASN A 62 -1.80 -1.59 -9.34
C ASN A 62 -0.95 -0.95 -8.25
N TYR A 63 -1.28 -1.24 -7.01
CA TYR A 63 -0.54 -0.77 -5.86
C TYR A 63 0.23 -1.93 -5.24
N SER A 64 1.42 -1.65 -4.73
CA SER A 64 2.24 -2.65 -4.07
C SER A 64 2.62 -2.17 -2.68
N CYS A 65 2.42 -3.05 -1.70
CA CYS A 65 2.89 -2.86 -0.34
C CYS A 65 4.18 -3.66 -0.21
N LEU A 66 5.29 -2.96 0.00
CA LEU A 66 6.61 -3.57 0.19
C LEU A 66 7.04 -3.38 1.62
N VAL A 67 7.38 -4.49 2.29
CA VAL A 67 7.95 -4.45 3.64
C VAL A 67 9.27 -5.21 3.59
N ASN A 68 10.34 -4.56 3.99
CA ASN A 68 11.66 -5.20 3.98
C ASN A 68 12.55 -4.75 5.13
N ASN A 69 13.48 -5.60 5.46
CA ASN A 69 14.63 -5.27 6.29
C ASN A 69 15.84 -6.03 5.74
N THR A 70 16.92 -6.14 6.51
CA THR A 70 18.13 -6.83 6.05
C THR A 70 17.97 -8.35 5.95
N VAL A 71 16.87 -8.89 6.48
CA VAL A 71 16.64 -10.33 6.56
C VAL A 71 15.60 -10.81 5.55
N PHE A 72 14.57 -10.00 5.26
CA PHE A 72 13.48 -10.43 4.39
C PHE A 72 12.91 -9.27 3.56
N GLU A 73 12.18 -9.66 2.53
CA GLU A 73 11.39 -8.73 1.70
C GLU A 73 10.07 -9.39 1.36
N ASP A 74 8.98 -8.69 1.66
CA ASP A 74 7.63 -9.12 1.29
C ASP A 74 6.96 -8.07 0.44
N VAL A 75 6.29 -8.52 -0.64
CA VAL A 75 5.53 -7.65 -1.52
C VAL A 75 4.12 -8.18 -1.63
N LYS A 76 3.14 -7.31 -1.43
CA LYS A 76 1.73 -7.62 -1.64
C LYS A 76 1.17 -6.66 -2.68
N GLN A 77 0.59 -7.21 -3.74
CA GLN A 77 -0.01 -6.39 -4.79
C GLN A 77 -1.51 -6.27 -4.58
N ILE A 78 -2.02 -5.07 -4.85
CA ILE A 78 -3.45 -4.76 -4.73
C ILE A 78 -3.86 -4.04 -6.01
N GLU A 79 -4.95 -4.49 -6.61
CA GLU A 79 -5.56 -3.78 -7.73
C GLU A 79 -6.71 -2.95 -7.21
N ILE A 80 -6.66 -1.65 -7.44
CA ILE A 80 -7.70 -0.71 -7.03
C ILE A 80 -8.42 -0.23 -8.28
N GLN A 81 -9.75 -0.39 -8.26
CA GLN A 81 -10.65 0.09 -9.31
C GLN A 81 -11.53 1.19 -8.74
N VAL A 82 -11.78 2.20 -9.57
CA VAL A 82 -12.65 3.32 -9.18
C VAL A 82 -13.82 3.39 -10.16
N GLN A 83 -15.02 3.36 -9.63
CA GLN A 83 -16.25 3.39 -10.42
C GLN A 83 -16.80 4.79 -10.55
#